data_70dfe8123c36fe19cb26edfeba800fa2
#
_entry.id   70dfe8123c36fe19cb26edfeba800fa2
#
_cell.length_a   1.000
_cell.length_b   1.000
_cell.length_c   1.000
_cell.angle_alpha   90.00
_cell.angle_beta   90.00
_cell.angle_gamma   90.00
#
_symmetry.space_group_name_H-M   'P 1'
#
loop_
_entity.id
_entity.type
_entity.pdbx_description
1 polymer ?
#
loop_
_entity_poly.entity_id
_entity_poly.type
_entity_poly.pdbx_seq_one_letter_code
_entity_poly.pdbx_strand_id
1 'polypeptide(L)'
;MQSLDKNFRHLSRQQKLQQLVDKQWLSEDQFDILLNHPLIDEEVANSLIENVIAQGALPVGLLPNIIVDDKAYVVPMMVEEPSVVAAASYGAKLVNQTGGFKTVSSERIMIGQIVFDGVDDTEKLSADIKALEKQIHKIADEAYPSIKARGGGYQRIAIDTFPEQQLLSLKVFVDTKDAMGANMLNTILEAITAFLKNEFPQSDILMSILSNHATASVVKVQGEIDVKDLARGERTGEEVAKRMERASVLAQVDIHRAATHNKGVMNGIHAVVLATGNDTRGAEASAHAYASKDGQYRGIATWRYDQERQRLIGTIEVPMTLAIVGGGTKVLPIAKASLELLNVDTAQELGHIVAAVGLAQNFAACRALVSEGIQQGHMSLQYKSLAIVVGAKGDEIAQVAEALKQEPRANTQAAERILQDLRSQQ
;
A
#
# COMPACT_ATOMS: atom_id res chain seq x y z
N MET A 1 17.20 -15.03 -14.60
CA MET A 1 16.72 -13.81 -13.91
C MET A 1 17.92 -13.18 -13.19
N GLN A 2 18.24 -11.93 -13.50
CA GLN A 2 19.33 -11.24 -12.79
C GLN A 2 18.84 -10.92 -11.36
N SER A 3 19.54 -11.41 -10.34
CA SER A 3 19.25 -11.13 -8.92
C SER A 3 20.24 -10.10 -8.37
N LEU A 4 19.87 -9.40 -7.31
CA LEU A 4 20.83 -8.61 -6.54
C LEU A 4 21.89 -9.50 -5.91
N ASP A 5 23.08 -8.93 -5.65
CA ASP A 5 24.15 -9.65 -4.95
C ASP A 5 23.65 -10.18 -3.59
N LYS A 6 24.10 -11.37 -3.20
CA LYS A 6 23.78 -11.95 -1.89
C LYS A 6 24.21 -11.07 -0.73
N ASN A 7 25.25 -10.25 -0.95
CA ASN A 7 25.78 -9.30 0.02
C ASN A 7 25.19 -7.88 -0.10
N PHE A 8 24.19 -7.65 -0.98
CA PHE A 8 23.62 -6.33 -1.25
C PHE A 8 23.32 -5.52 0.03
N ARG A 9 22.79 -6.16 1.07
CA ARG A 9 22.48 -5.51 2.35
C ARG A 9 23.70 -4.88 3.05
N HIS A 10 24.91 -5.37 2.77
CA HIS A 10 26.17 -4.92 3.40
C HIS A 10 26.90 -3.85 2.58
N LEU A 11 26.46 -3.59 1.35
CA LEU A 11 27.03 -2.57 0.48
C LEU A 11 26.71 -1.17 1.00
N SER A 12 27.61 -0.20 0.69
CA SER A 12 27.34 1.21 0.89
C SER A 12 26.16 1.67 0.01
N ARG A 13 25.56 2.84 0.33
CA ARG A 13 24.47 3.42 -0.48
C ARG A 13 24.87 3.58 -1.95
N GLN A 14 26.05 4.15 -2.19
CA GLN A 14 26.57 4.34 -3.56
C GLN A 14 26.76 3.01 -4.29
N GLN A 15 27.37 2.00 -3.64
CA GLN A 15 27.53 0.67 -4.23
C GLN A 15 26.20 -0.03 -4.54
N LYS A 16 25.20 0.16 -3.68
CA LYS A 16 23.83 -0.35 -3.95
C LYS A 16 23.24 0.29 -5.18
N LEU A 17 23.31 1.60 -5.30
CA LEU A 17 22.82 2.34 -6.47
C LEU A 17 23.57 1.95 -7.73
N GLN A 18 24.91 1.83 -7.67
CA GLN A 18 25.71 1.40 -8.80
C GLN A 18 25.30 0.00 -9.30
N GLN A 19 25.05 -0.93 -8.40
CA GLN A 19 24.60 -2.27 -8.79
C GLN A 19 23.24 -2.24 -9.52
N LEU A 20 22.33 -1.29 -9.19
CA LEU A 20 21.06 -1.13 -9.91
C LEU A 20 21.27 -0.57 -11.31
N VAL A 21 22.23 0.35 -11.49
CA VAL A 21 22.63 0.88 -12.81
C VAL A 21 23.27 -0.23 -13.65
N ASP A 22 24.22 -0.97 -13.10
CA ASP A 22 24.93 -2.05 -13.79
C ASP A 22 23.97 -3.14 -14.32
N LYS A 23 22.83 -3.31 -13.66
CA LYS A 23 21.75 -4.22 -14.05
C LYS A 23 20.74 -3.60 -15.03
N GLN A 24 20.90 -2.33 -15.36
CA GLN A 24 19.98 -1.57 -16.20
C GLN A 24 18.56 -1.46 -15.58
N TRP A 25 18.45 -1.50 -14.27
CA TRP A 25 17.19 -1.29 -13.53
C TRP A 25 17.01 0.15 -13.08
N LEU A 26 18.08 0.94 -13.12
CA LEU A 26 18.13 2.36 -12.77
C LEU A 26 18.99 3.10 -13.79
N SER A 27 18.54 4.24 -14.27
CA SER A 27 19.34 5.11 -15.15
C SER A 27 20.40 5.89 -14.35
N GLU A 28 21.45 6.36 -15.05
CA GLU A 28 22.47 7.23 -14.47
C GLU A 28 21.87 8.53 -13.91
N ASP A 29 20.86 9.10 -14.59
CA ASP A 29 20.16 10.28 -14.11
C ASP A 29 19.47 10.04 -12.76
N GLN A 30 18.80 8.90 -12.60
CA GLN A 30 18.15 8.53 -11.35
C GLN A 30 19.16 8.13 -10.27
N PHE A 31 20.31 7.57 -10.64
CA PHE A 31 21.42 7.34 -9.72
C PHE A 31 21.88 8.65 -9.07
N ASP A 32 22.16 9.68 -9.88
CA ASP A 32 22.59 10.99 -9.38
C ASP A 32 21.53 11.64 -8.50
N ILE A 33 20.27 11.61 -8.93
CA ILE A 33 19.13 12.12 -8.14
C ILE A 33 19.07 11.43 -6.78
N LEU A 34 19.06 10.11 -6.75
CA LEU A 34 18.96 9.36 -5.50
C LEU A 34 20.18 9.53 -4.60
N LEU A 35 21.37 9.73 -5.16
CA LEU A 35 22.59 9.91 -4.38
C LEU A 35 22.73 11.34 -3.85
N ASN A 36 22.47 12.35 -4.67
CA ASN A 36 22.84 13.73 -4.41
C ASN A 36 21.64 14.68 -4.26
N HIS A 37 20.49 14.39 -4.91
CA HIS A 37 19.35 15.30 -5.02
C HIS A 37 18.01 14.59 -4.71
N PRO A 38 17.87 13.93 -3.54
CA PRO A 38 16.66 13.16 -3.22
C PRO A 38 15.46 14.04 -2.82
N LEU A 39 15.69 15.32 -2.55
CA LEU A 39 14.66 16.31 -2.22
C LEU A 39 14.30 17.15 -3.45
N ILE A 40 13.11 17.71 -3.44
CA ILE A 40 12.67 18.63 -4.50
C ILE A 40 13.29 20.02 -4.31
N ASP A 41 13.39 20.80 -5.39
CA ASP A 41 13.84 22.17 -5.33
C ASP A 41 12.87 23.03 -4.51
N GLU A 42 13.38 24.08 -3.87
CA GLU A 42 12.61 24.95 -2.99
C GLU A 42 11.43 25.63 -3.72
N GLU A 43 11.62 26.06 -4.97
CA GLU A 43 10.57 26.64 -5.81
C GLU A 43 9.43 25.64 -6.07
N VAL A 44 9.79 24.39 -6.34
CA VAL A 44 8.82 23.31 -6.53
C VAL A 44 8.06 23.01 -5.24
N ALA A 45 8.77 22.97 -4.10
CA ALA A 45 8.14 22.74 -2.79
C ALA A 45 7.12 23.83 -2.46
N ASN A 46 7.46 25.11 -2.69
CA ASN A 46 6.55 26.25 -2.50
C ASN A 46 5.34 26.23 -3.44
N SER A 47 5.44 25.52 -4.57
CA SER A 47 4.32 25.36 -5.52
C SER A 47 3.40 24.17 -5.14
N LEU A 48 3.86 23.25 -4.30
CA LEU A 48 3.10 22.07 -3.91
C LEU A 48 2.20 22.31 -2.70
N ILE A 49 2.68 23.07 -1.73
CA ILE A 49 1.93 23.42 -0.51
C ILE A 49 2.22 24.87 -0.10
N GLU A 50 1.33 25.44 0.69
CA GLU A 50 1.46 26.78 1.24
C GLU A 50 2.41 26.80 2.45
N ASN A 51 3.10 27.94 2.67
CA ASN A 51 3.90 28.24 3.86
C ASN A 51 5.00 27.19 4.14
N VAL A 52 5.72 26.77 3.12
CA VAL A 52 6.82 25.80 3.26
C VAL A 52 7.91 26.38 4.17
N ILE A 53 8.33 25.60 5.16
CA ILE A 53 9.44 25.94 6.07
C ILE A 53 10.60 24.92 5.99
N ALA A 54 10.34 23.71 5.52
CA ALA A 54 11.33 22.63 5.39
C ALA A 54 10.79 21.46 4.56
N GLN A 55 11.67 20.54 4.20
CA GLN A 55 11.32 19.26 3.61
C GLN A 55 11.73 18.12 4.55
N GLY A 56 10.85 17.12 4.74
CA GLY A 56 11.14 15.91 5.51
C GLY A 56 11.59 14.77 4.61
N ALA A 57 12.52 13.93 5.08
CA ALA A 57 12.97 12.75 4.38
C ALA A 57 12.72 11.49 5.20
N LEU A 58 12.31 10.41 4.54
CA LEU A 58 12.22 9.06 5.08
C LEU A 58 13.19 8.14 4.34
N PRO A 59 13.73 7.09 5.01
CA PRO A 59 14.55 6.10 4.35
C PRO A 59 13.78 5.34 3.27
N VAL A 60 14.45 5.08 2.14
CA VAL A 60 13.94 4.18 1.08
C VAL A 60 14.79 2.91 1.08
N GLY A 61 14.15 1.80 1.40
CA GLY A 61 14.72 0.46 1.29
C GLY A 61 14.24 -0.26 0.04
N LEU A 62 14.79 -1.44 -0.23
CA LEU A 62 14.37 -2.29 -1.34
C LEU A 62 13.93 -3.67 -0.83
N LEU A 63 12.78 -4.13 -1.28
CA LEU A 63 12.42 -5.53 -1.32
C LEU A 63 13.07 -6.11 -2.59
N PRO A 64 14.10 -6.96 -2.46
CA PRO A 64 15.00 -7.25 -3.56
C PRO A 64 14.44 -8.20 -4.62
N ASN A 65 13.40 -8.95 -4.27
CA ASN A 65 12.77 -9.89 -5.20
C ASN A 65 11.39 -10.32 -4.72
N ILE A 66 10.37 -9.99 -5.47
CA ILE A 66 9.02 -10.53 -5.33
C ILE A 66 8.53 -10.97 -6.72
N ILE A 67 7.96 -12.15 -6.81
CA ILE A 67 7.37 -12.67 -8.04
C ILE A 67 5.86 -12.46 -7.96
N VAL A 68 5.30 -11.75 -8.92
CA VAL A 68 3.86 -11.51 -9.08
C VAL A 68 3.49 -11.79 -10.53
N ASP A 69 2.52 -12.66 -10.75
CA ASP A 69 2.05 -13.09 -12.07
C ASP A 69 3.19 -13.49 -13.01
N ASP A 70 4.11 -14.32 -12.48
CA ASP A 70 5.30 -14.86 -13.15
C ASP A 70 6.40 -13.86 -13.49
N LYS A 71 6.23 -12.57 -13.18
CA LYS A 71 7.23 -11.51 -13.35
C LYS A 71 7.87 -11.17 -12.00
N ALA A 72 9.19 -11.02 -11.99
CA ALA A 72 9.93 -10.64 -10.80
C ALA A 72 10.15 -9.13 -10.76
N TYR A 73 10.02 -8.57 -9.56
CA TYR A 73 10.17 -7.14 -9.31
C TYR A 73 11.14 -6.85 -8.17
N VAL A 74 11.81 -5.71 -8.27
CA VAL A 74 12.50 -5.05 -7.16
C VAL A 74 11.60 -3.90 -6.71
N VAL A 75 11.19 -3.92 -5.42
CA VAL A 75 10.17 -2.99 -4.94
C VAL A 75 10.77 -2.00 -3.97
N PRO A 76 10.79 -0.69 -4.31
CA PRO A 76 11.12 0.38 -3.38
C PRO A 76 10.08 0.50 -2.28
N MET A 77 10.54 0.68 -1.04
CA MET A 77 9.71 0.83 0.15
C MET A 77 10.22 2.01 0.99
N MET A 78 9.43 3.06 1.11
CA MET A 78 9.75 4.25 1.91
C MET A 78 9.06 4.16 3.25
N VAL A 79 9.84 4.05 4.33
CA VAL A 79 9.30 3.80 5.67
C VAL A 79 10.31 4.12 6.76
N GLU A 80 9.83 4.61 7.90
CA GLU A 80 10.63 4.89 9.10
C GLU A 80 10.70 3.70 10.06
N GLU A 81 9.73 2.78 9.99
CA GLU A 81 9.60 1.68 10.95
C GLU A 81 10.62 0.57 10.64
N PRO A 82 11.46 0.17 11.63
CA PRO A 82 12.38 -0.95 11.46
C PRO A 82 11.64 -2.26 11.14
N SER A 83 12.29 -3.15 10.42
CA SER A 83 11.83 -4.50 10.07
C SER A 83 10.77 -4.59 8.97
N VAL A 84 10.12 -3.50 8.54
CA VAL A 84 9.08 -3.55 7.50
C VAL A 84 9.63 -4.13 6.20
N VAL A 85 10.73 -3.58 5.68
CA VAL A 85 11.37 -4.07 4.45
C VAL A 85 11.85 -5.52 4.60
N ALA A 86 12.43 -5.86 5.76
CA ALA A 86 12.93 -7.21 6.03
C ALA A 86 11.79 -8.24 6.12
N ALA A 87 10.67 -7.87 6.75
CA ALA A 87 9.49 -8.72 6.89
C ALA A 87 8.84 -9.00 5.52
N ALA A 88 8.61 -7.97 4.72
CA ALA A 88 8.09 -8.12 3.36
C ALA A 88 9.03 -8.98 2.49
N SER A 89 10.35 -8.74 2.56
CA SER A 89 11.35 -9.52 1.83
C SER A 89 11.36 -10.99 2.24
N TYR A 90 11.20 -11.27 3.53
CA TYR A 90 11.14 -12.63 4.04
C TYR A 90 9.87 -13.36 3.58
N GLY A 91 8.70 -12.70 3.68
CA GLY A 91 7.44 -13.26 3.18
C GLY A 91 7.48 -13.53 1.68
N ALA A 92 7.96 -12.57 0.89
CA ALA A 92 8.14 -12.73 -0.54
C ALA A 92 9.07 -13.89 -0.89
N LYS A 93 10.21 -14.03 -0.18
CA LYS A 93 11.14 -15.14 -0.39
C LYS A 93 10.47 -16.52 -0.26
N LEU A 94 9.62 -16.72 0.74
CA LEU A 94 8.96 -18.01 0.94
C LEU A 94 7.88 -18.29 -0.10
N VAL A 95 7.07 -17.29 -0.44
CA VAL A 95 6.05 -17.41 -1.51
C VAL A 95 6.71 -17.62 -2.87
N ASN A 96 7.84 -16.98 -3.16
CA ASN A 96 8.57 -17.16 -4.42
C ASN A 96 9.02 -18.62 -4.63
N GLN A 97 9.28 -19.39 -3.56
CA GLN A 97 9.68 -20.80 -3.65
C GLN A 97 8.56 -21.69 -4.21
N THR A 98 7.31 -21.23 -4.13
CA THR A 98 6.14 -21.94 -4.64
C THR A 98 5.55 -21.31 -5.92
N GLY A 99 6.32 -20.46 -6.59
CA GLY A 99 5.94 -19.83 -7.85
C GLY A 99 5.50 -18.38 -7.76
N GLY A 100 5.57 -17.75 -6.57
CA GLY A 100 5.22 -16.35 -6.38
C GLY A 100 3.74 -16.10 -6.11
N PHE A 101 3.38 -14.83 -6.11
CA PHE A 101 2.00 -14.38 -5.93
C PHE A 101 1.24 -14.42 -7.25
N LYS A 102 -0.07 -14.69 -7.17
CA LYS A 102 -0.97 -14.72 -8.33
C LYS A 102 -2.15 -13.79 -8.11
N THR A 103 -2.44 -12.97 -9.08
CA THR A 103 -3.66 -12.15 -9.11
C THR A 103 -4.84 -13.05 -9.44
N VAL A 104 -5.80 -13.10 -8.53
CA VAL A 104 -7.05 -13.87 -8.69
C VAL A 104 -8.10 -13.05 -9.43
N SER A 105 -8.22 -11.78 -9.06
CA SER A 105 -9.09 -10.81 -9.71
C SER A 105 -8.56 -9.39 -9.49
N SER A 106 -8.86 -8.51 -10.43
CA SER A 106 -8.48 -7.11 -10.34
C SER A 106 -9.48 -6.26 -11.11
N GLU A 107 -10.08 -5.32 -10.41
CA GLU A 107 -10.95 -4.28 -10.99
C GLU A 107 -10.34 -2.91 -10.70
N ARG A 108 -10.61 -1.95 -11.58
CA ARG A 108 -10.07 -0.61 -11.46
C ARG A 108 -11.07 0.42 -11.98
N ILE A 109 -12.09 0.67 -11.17
CA ILE A 109 -13.16 1.63 -11.46
C ILE A 109 -13.28 2.58 -10.28
N MET A 110 -13.13 3.88 -10.53
CA MET A 110 -13.33 4.91 -9.53
C MET A 110 -14.82 5.23 -9.38
N ILE A 111 -15.22 5.59 -8.16
CA ILE A 111 -16.59 5.93 -7.82
C ILE A 111 -16.66 7.40 -7.43
N GLY A 112 -17.55 8.16 -8.06
CA GLY A 112 -17.94 9.49 -7.63
C GLY A 112 -19.39 9.52 -7.17
N GLN A 113 -19.74 10.51 -6.36
CA GLN A 113 -21.08 10.70 -5.81
C GLN A 113 -21.61 12.08 -6.18
N ILE A 114 -22.91 12.13 -6.55
CA ILE A 114 -23.69 13.36 -6.63
C ILE A 114 -24.85 13.19 -5.65
N VAL A 115 -24.93 14.03 -4.65
CA VAL A 115 -25.85 13.87 -3.51
C VAL A 115 -26.96 14.92 -3.63
N PHE A 116 -28.20 14.44 -3.63
CA PHE A 116 -29.40 15.26 -3.57
C PHE A 116 -29.92 15.34 -2.13
N ASP A 117 -30.35 16.52 -1.70
CA ASP A 117 -30.89 16.81 -0.38
C ASP A 117 -32.35 17.30 -0.47
N GLY A 118 -33.10 17.12 0.59
CA GLY A 118 -34.51 17.52 0.68
C GLY A 118 -35.42 16.77 -0.31
N VAL A 119 -35.13 15.49 -0.58
CA VAL A 119 -35.88 14.68 -1.55
C VAL A 119 -37.08 14.02 -0.86
N ASP A 120 -38.30 14.50 -1.15
CA ASP A 120 -39.56 13.96 -0.60
C ASP A 120 -39.83 12.55 -1.10
N ASP A 121 -39.60 12.28 -2.38
CA ASP A 121 -39.82 10.97 -3.02
C ASP A 121 -38.52 10.46 -3.68
N THR A 122 -37.72 9.79 -2.89
CA THR A 122 -36.41 9.26 -3.31
C THR A 122 -36.54 8.17 -4.37
N GLU A 123 -37.61 7.37 -4.35
CA GLU A 123 -37.83 6.31 -5.32
C GLU A 123 -38.20 6.87 -6.70
N LYS A 124 -39.06 7.89 -6.73
CA LYS A 124 -39.40 8.57 -7.97
C LYS A 124 -38.18 9.26 -8.59
N LEU A 125 -37.44 10.05 -7.80
CA LEU A 125 -36.23 10.71 -8.30
C LEU A 125 -35.20 9.70 -8.80
N SER A 126 -35.04 8.55 -8.10
CA SER A 126 -34.15 7.45 -8.53
C SER A 126 -34.55 6.90 -9.90
N ALA A 127 -35.86 6.68 -10.14
CA ALA A 127 -36.37 6.21 -11.42
C ALA A 127 -36.17 7.24 -12.54
N ASP A 128 -36.44 8.51 -12.26
CA ASP A 128 -36.23 9.62 -13.19
C ASP A 128 -34.78 9.78 -13.60
N ILE A 129 -33.83 9.72 -12.65
CA ILE A 129 -32.37 9.77 -12.92
C ILE A 129 -31.94 8.55 -13.77
N LYS A 130 -32.40 7.35 -13.45
CA LYS A 130 -32.11 6.13 -14.25
C LYS A 130 -32.56 6.26 -15.69
N ALA A 131 -33.69 6.90 -15.94
CA ALA A 131 -34.17 7.14 -17.29
C ALA A 131 -33.24 8.07 -18.12
N LEU A 132 -32.44 8.89 -17.44
CA LEU A 132 -31.47 9.81 -18.05
C LEU A 132 -30.08 9.19 -18.21
N GLU A 133 -29.87 7.91 -17.92
CA GLU A 133 -28.51 7.30 -17.93
C GLU A 133 -27.77 7.49 -19.25
N LYS A 134 -28.47 7.43 -20.40
CA LYS A 134 -27.85 7.66 -21.72
C LYS A 134 -27.34 9.11 -21.88
N GLN A 135 -28.09 10.09 -21.37
CA GLN A 135 -27.68 11.49 -21.39
C GLN A 135 -26.49 11.74 -20.44
N ILE A 136 -26.55 11.15 -19.23
CA ILE A 136 -25.45 11.17 -18.26
C ILE A 136 -24.16 10.60 -18.87
N HIS A 137 -24.23 9.46 -19.54
CA HIS A 137 -23.10 8.86 -20.25
C HIS A 137 -22.53 9.81 -21.31
N LYS A 138 -23.37 10.39 -22.15
CA LYS A 138 -22.93 11.34 -23.18
C LYS A 138 -22.20 12.55 -22.58
N ILE A 139 -22.75 13.12 -21.51
CA ILE A 139 -22.16 14.28 -20.82
C ILE A 139 -20.83 13.93 -20.17
N ALA A 140 -20.74 12.74 -19.55
CA ALA A 140 -19.48 12.25 -18.98
C ALA A 140 -18.38 12.11 -20.04
N ASP A 141 -18.71 11.59 -21.22
CA ASP A 141 -17.78 11.45 -22.34
C ASP A 141 -17.33 12.82 -22.90
N GLU A 142 -18.27 13.77 -22.99
CA GLU A 142 -18.00 15.15 -23.47
C GLU A 142 -17.17 15.95 -22.45
N ALA A 143 -17.36 15.70 -21.15
CA ALA A 143 -16.64 16.38 -20.09
C ALA A 143 -15.13 16.02 -20.07
N TYR A 144 -14.78 14.77 -20.44
CA TYR A 144 -13.38 14.34 -20.43
C TYR A 144 -13.03 13.46 -21.65
N PRO A 145 -12.96 14.02 -22.87
CA PRO A 145 -12.78 13.25 -24.11
C PRO A 145 -11.48 12.45 -24.15
N SER A 146 -10.43 12.95 -23.49
CA SER A 146 -9.11 12.31 -23.53
C SER A 146 -9.07 10.95 -22.81
N ILE A 147 -9.91 10.68 -21.83
CA ILE A 147 -9.98 9.38 -21.18
C ILE A 147 -10.74 8.38 -22.07
N LYS A 148 -11.80 8.83 -22.71
CA LYS A 148 -12.53 8.02 -23.70
C LYS A 148 -11.61 7.59 -24.84
N ALA A 149 -10.80 8.48 -25.39
CA ALA A 149 -9.82 8.18 -26.43
C ALA A 149 -8.80 7.10 -26.02
N ARG A 150 -8.54 6.96 -24.72
CA ARG A 150 -7.69 5.92 -24.13
C ARG A 150 -8.44 4.62 -23.76
N GLY A 151 -9.73 4.53 -24.08
CA GLY A 151 -10.56 3.36 -23.81
C GLY A 151 -11.05 3.26 -22.36
N GLY A 152 -11.00 4.36 -21.61
CA GLY A 152 -11.62 4.50 -20.28
C GLY A 152 -12.89 5.35 -20.30
N GLY A 153 -13.17 6.04 -19.20
CA GLY A 153 -14.32 6.93 -19.03
C GLY A 153 -15.51 6.28 -18.34
N TYR A 154 -16.67 6.83 -18.57
CA TYR A 154 -17.93 6.39 -17.95
C TYR A 154 -18.19 4.89 -18.14
N GLN A 155 -18.66 4.22 -17.08
CA GLN A 155 -19.01 2.80 -17.12
C GLN A 155 -20.52 2.56 -16.82
N ARG A 156 -21.02 3.10 -15.72
CA ARG A 156 -22.41 2.94 -15.26
C ARG A 156 -22.74 3.90 -14.13
N ILE A 157 -24.01 3.96 -13.75
CA ILE A 157 -24.46 4.58 -12.50
C ILE A 157 -25.03 3.52 -11.53
N ALA A 158 -25.11 3.89 -10.26
CA ALA A 158 -25.90 3.24 -9.23
C ALA A 158 -26.49 4.32 -8.30
N ILE A 159 -27.60 4.04 -7.64
CA ILE A 159 -28.28 4.99 -6.77
C ILE A 159 -28.57 4.34 -5.44
N ASP A 160 -28.18 5.02 -4.35
CA ASP A 160 -28.60 4.70 -2.99
C ASP A 160 -29.63 5.74 -2.54
N THR A 161 -30.69 5.29 -1.93
CA THR A 161 -31.74 6.13 -1.35
C THR A 161 -31.73 6.05 0.16
N PHE A 162 -31.93 7.19 0.81
CA PHE A 162 -32.03 7.33 2.27
C PHE A 162 -33.32 8.10 2.60
N PRO A 163 -34.49 7.46 2.52
CA PRO A 163 -35.78 8.14 2.63
C PRO A 163 -35.98 8.86 3.97
N GLU A 164 -35.57 8.25 5.07
CA GLU A 164 -35.69 8.86 6.40
C GLU A 164 -34.88 10.16 6.55
N GLN A 165 -33.76 10.29 5.82
CA GLN A 165 -32.90 11.47 5.81
C GLN A 165 -33.24 12.41 4.65
N GLN A 166 -34.18 12.05 3.77
CA GLN A 166 -34.52 12.78 2.55
C GLN A 166 -33.32 12.98 1.60
N LEU A 167 -32.41 12.00 1.57
CA LEU A 167 -31.20 12.01 0.75
C LEU A 167 -31.24 10.96 -0.37
N LEU A 168 -30.61 11.31 -1.51
CA LEU A 168 -30.31 10.37 -2.59
C LEU A 168 -28.86 10.55 -3.04
N SER A 169 -28.13 9.47 -3.17
CA SER A 169 -26.75 9.46 -3.66
C SER A 169 -26.66 8.75 -5.00
N LEU A 170 -26.45 9.52 -6.06
CA LEU A 170 -26.13 9.00 -7.39
C LEU A 170 -24.62 8.68 -7.43
N LYS A 171 -24.26 7.42 -7.62
CA LYS A 171 -22.90 6.96 -7.83
C LYS A 171 -22.60 6.87 -9.33
N VAL A 172 -21.49 7.45 -9.76
CA VAL A 172 -20.98 7.41 -11.13
C VAL A 172 -19.68 6.61 -11.14
N PHE A 173 -19.61 5.60 -11.97
CA PHE A 173 -18.47 4.68 -12.08
C PHE A 173 -17.65 5.03 -13.31
N VAL A 174 -16.35 5.28 -13.13
CA VAL A 174 -15.44 5.78 -14.18
C VAL A 174 -14.14 4.98 -14.20
N ASP A 175 -13.76 4.45 -15.36
CA ASP A 175 -12.44 3.87 -15.60
C ASP A 175 -11.43 4.99 -15.89
N THR A 176 -10.49 5.20 -14.98
CA THR A 176 -9.48 6.25 -15.05
C THR A 176 -8.14 5.81 -15.66
N LYS A 177 -8.05 4.54 -16.11
CA LYS A 177 -6.82 3.92 -16.64
C LYS A 177 -5.66 4.10 -15.66
N ASP A 178 -4.51 4.57 -16.09
CA ASP A 178 -3.27 4.64 -15.30
C ASP A 178 -3.15 5.88 -14.40
N ALA A 179 -4.16 6.76 -14.42
CA ALA A 179 -4.26 7.89 -13.50
C ALA A 179 -5.05 7.50 -12.24
N MET A 180 -4.73 8.08 -11.09
CA MET A 180 -5.60 7.98 -9.90
C MET A 180 -6.99 8.57 -10.19
N GLY A 181 -7.03 9.67 -10.93
CA GLY A 181 -8.24 10.16 -11.59
C GLY A 181 -9.11 11.10 -10.77
N ALA A 182 -8.70 11.60 -9.61
CA ALA A 182 -9.52 12.46 -8.75
C ALA A 182 -10.03 13.72 -9.49
N ASN A 183 -9.13 14.48 -10.11
CA ASN A 183 -9.52 15.69 -10.86
C ASN A 183 -10.41 15.38 -12.07
N MET A 184 -10.08 14.30 -12.79
CA MET A 184 -10.87 13.82 -13.91
C MET A 184 -12.30 13.47 -13.49
N LEU A 185 -12.41 12.69 -12.42
CA LEU A 185 -13.71 12.28 -11.90
C LEU A 185 -14.53 13.48 -11.43
N ASN A 186 -13.92 14.40 -10.69
CA ASN A 186 -14.61 15.61 -10.25
C ASN A 186 -15.09 16.47 -11.43
N THR A 187 -14.30 16.62 -12.49
CA THR A 187 -14.73 17.33 -13.73
C THR A 187 -15.95 16.65 -14.37
N ILE A 188 -15.94 15.32 -14.44
CA ILE A 188 -17.09 14.55 -14.96
C ILE A 188 -18.33 14.74 -14.07
N LEU A 189 -18.17 14.66 -12.75
CA LEU A 189 -19.25 14.83 -11.79
C LEU A 189 -19.86 16.24 -11.84
N GLU A 190 -19.02 17.28 -11.97
CA GLU A 190 -19.47 18.65 -12.07
C GLU A 190 -20.29 18.88 -13.35
N ALA A 191 -19.88 18.30 -14.48
CA ALA A 191 -20.62 18.38 -15.74
C ALA A 191 -22.00 17.67 -15.63
N ILE A 192 -22.01 16.46 -15.05
CA ILE A 192 -23.25 15.74 -14.79
C ILE A 192 -24.15 16.51 -13.82
N THR A 193 -23.58 17.11 -12.78
CA THR A 193 -24.32 17.94 -11.82
C THR A 193 -24.98 19.14 -12.49
N ALA A 194 -24.27 19.84 -13.38
CA ALA A 194 -24.85 20.96 -14.13
C ALA A 194 -26.04 20.54 -15.01
N PHE A 195 -25.93 19.36 -15.65
CA PHE A 195 -27.03 18.77 -16.40
C PHE A 195 -28.23 18.43 -15.49
N LEU A 196 -27.97 17.73 -14.38
CA LEU A 196 -29.05 17.31 -13.48
C LEU A 196 -29.77 18.48 -12.81
N LYS A 197 -29.06 19.60 -12.54
CA LYS A 197 -29.69 20.83 -12.06
C LYS A 197 -30.69 21.42 -13.07
N ASN A 198 -30.46 21.28 -14.37
CA ASN A 198 -31.38 21.71 -15.40
C ASN A 198 -32.61 20.78 -15.54
N GLU A 199 -32.38 19.48 -15.41
CA GLU A 199 -33.46 18.48 -15.49
C GLU A 199 -34.36 18.48 -14.24
N PHE A 200 -33.75 18.74 -13.07
CA PHE A 200 -34.42 18.76 -11.77
C PHE A 200 -34.24 20.10 -11.04
N PRO A 201 -34.79 21.24 -11.58
CA PRO A 201 -34.55 22.57 -11.05
C PRO A 201 -35.11 22.80 -9.63
N GLN A 202 -35.99 21.92 -9.16
CA GLN A 202 -36.60 21.97 -7.82
C GLN A 202 -35.83 21.13 -6.79
N SER A 203 -34.83 20.36 -7.23
CA SER A 203 -34.02 19.52 -6.33
C SER A 203 -32.75 20.24 -5.94
N ASP A 204 -32.39 20.17 -4.67
CA ASP A 204 -31.08 20.64 -4.20
C ASP A 204 -30.01 19.57 -4.40
N ILE A 205 -28.91 19.93 -5.06
CA ILE A 205 -27.74 19.07 -5.16
C ILE A 205 -26.70 19.60 -4.18
N LEU A 206 -26.57 18.90 -3.04
CA LEU A 206 -25.74 19.25 -1.92
C LEU A 206 -24.24 19.26 -2.28
N MET A 207 -23.77 18.21 -2.96
CA MET A 207 -22.36 18.06 -3.34
C MET A 207 -22.15 17.06 -4.48
N SER A 208 -20.99 17.20 -5.15
CA SER A 208 -20.48 16.19 -6.09
C SER A 208 -18.98 16.01 -5.87
N ILE A 209 -18.54 14.78 -5.56
CA ILE A 209 -17.14 14.50 -5.18
C ILE A 209 -16.82 13.02 -5.39
N LEU A 210 -15.53 12.67 -5.59
CA LEU A 210 -15.06 11.30 -5.58
C LEU A 210 -15.32 10.63 -4.22
N SER A 211 -15.46 9.29 -4.24
CA SER A 211 -15.52 8.48 -3.04
C SER A 211 -14.20 7.72 -2.83
N ASN A 212 -13.67 7.75 -1.60
CA ASN A 212 -12.56 6.90 -1.21
C ASN A 212 -12.99 5.48 -0.81
N HIS A 213 -14.29 5.17 -0.76
CA HIS A 213 -14.77 3.79 -0.59
C HIS A 213 -14.74 3.06 -1.95
N ALA A 214 -13.54 2.68 -2.37
CA ALA A 214 -13.24 2.22 -3.72
C ALA A 214 -13.59 0.73 -3.95
N THR A 215 -14.81 0.33 -3.68
CA THR A 215 -15.30 -1.06 -3.79
C THR A 215 -15.30 -1.62 -5.22
N ALA A 216 -15.13 -0.77 -6.22
CA ALA A 216 -15.01 -1.16 -7.63
C ALA A 216 -13.53 -1.07 -8.14
N SER A 217 -12.56 -0.93 -7.23
CA SER A 217 -11.12 -0.93 -7.56
C SER A 217 -10.37 -1.98 -6.74
N VAL A 218 -10.95 -3.15 -6.55
CA VAL A 218 -10.43 -4.19 -5.65
C VAL A 218 -9.47 -5.11 -6.39
N VAL A 219 -8.33 -5.33 -5.76
CA VAL A 219 -7.33 -6.32 -6.17
C VAL A 219 -7.37 -7.48 -5.20
N LYS A 220 -7.44 -8.70 -5.73
CA LYS A 220 -7.32 -9.94 -4.98
C LYS A 220 -6.08 -10.70 -5.40
N VAL A 221 -5.16 -10.91 -4.46
CA VAL A 221 -3.90 -11.63 -4.68
C VAL A 221 -3.81 -12.81 -3.75
N GLN A 222 -3.26 -13.90 -4.23
CA GLN A 222 -3.01 -15.13 -3.49
C GLN A 222 -1.52 -15.51 -3.54
N GLY A 223 -1.01 -16.08 -2.44
CA GLY A 223 0.32 -16.68 -2.38
C GLY A 223 0.28 -17.97 -1.56
N GLU A 224 1.12 -18.93 -1.91
CA GLU A 224 1.22 -20.20 -1.21
C GLU A 224 2.60 -20.36 -0.59
N ILE A 225 2.71 -21.10 0.52
CA ILE A 225 3.97 -21.45 1.18
C ILE A 225 3.95 -22.92 1.53
N ASP A 226 5.04 -23.61 1.26
CA ASP A 226 5.23 -25.00 1.65
C ASP A 226 5.28 -25.11 3.19
N VAL A 227 4.50 -26.01 3.75
CA VAL A 227 4.42 -26.18 5.22
C VAL A 227 5.78 -26.50 5.84
N LYS A 228 6.64 -27.26 5.14
CA LYS A 228 8.00 -27.57 5.62
C LYS A 228 8.86 -26.32 5.89
N ASP A 229 8.61 -25.22 5.16
CA ASP A 229 9.38 -23.96 5.26
C ASP A 229 8.87 -23.05 6.39
N LEU A 230 7.78 -23.43 7.05
CA LEU A 230 7.19 -22.69 8.16
C LEU A 230 7.81 -23.02 9.53
N ALA A 231 8.51 -24.15 9.66
CA ALA A 231 9.08 -24.59 10.93
C ALA A 231 9.92 -23.49 11.60
N ARG A 232 9.77 -23.33 12.93
CA ARG A 232 10.46 -22.30 13.70
C ARG A 232 10.64 -22.69 15.16
N GLY A 233 11.89 -22.63 15.64
CA GLY A 233 12.23 -23.09 16.98
C GLY A 233 11.87 -24.57 17.16
N GLU A 234 11.12 -24.87 18.21
CA GLU A 234 10.65 -26.24 18.51
C GLU A 234 9.36 -26.62 17.76
N ARG A 235 8.74 -25.66 17.02
CA ARG A 235 7.47 -25.90 16.32
C ARG A 235 7.69 -26.46 14.93
N THR A 236 6.95 -27.49 14.60
CA THR A 236 6.88 -28.04 13.25
C THR A 236 6.17 -27.06 12.31
N GLY A 237 6.41 -27.20 11.00
CA GLY A 237 5.75 -26.36 10.00
C GLY A 237 4.23 -26.49 10.03
N GLU A 238 3.72 -27.71 10.28
CA GLU A 238 2.28 -27.97 10.37
C GLU A 238 1.64 -27.28 11.58
N GLU A 239 2.30 -27.32 12.74
CA GLU A 239 1.84 -26.58 13.93
C GLU A 239 1.77 -25.08 13.67
N VAL A 240 2.78 -24.52 13.01
CA VAL A 240 2.79 -23.09 12.63
C VAL A 240 1.67 -22.79 11.66
N ALA A 241 1.44 -23.62 10.63
CA ALA A 241 0.36 -23.45 9.67
C ALA A 241 -1.03 -23.41 10.33
N LYS A 242 -1.32 -24.38 11.19
CA LYS A 242 -2.57 -24.46 11.96
C LYS A 242 -2.78 -23.23 12.85
N ARG A 243 -1.71 -22.79 13.53
CA ARG A 243 -1.78 -21.60 14.39
C ARG A 243 -1.97 -20.31 13.59
N MET A 244 -1.35 -20.18 12.40
CA MET A 244 -1.55 -19.04 11.51
C MET A 244 -3.00 -18.98 11.02
N GLU A 245 -3.58 -20.09 10.62
CA GLU A 245 -5.01 -20.15 10.26
C GLU A 245 -5.90 -19.72 11.44
N ARG A 246 -5.65 -20.20 12.66
CA ARG A 246 -6.40 -19.78 13.85
C ARG A 246 -6.26 -18.28 14.15
N ALA A 247 -5.05 -17.74 14.00
CA ALA A 247 -4.82 -16.28 14.15
C ALA A 247 -5.53 -15.47 13.07
N SER A 248 -5.62 -16.01 11.84
CA SER A 248 -6.38 -15.43 10.75
C SER A 248 -7.89 -15.44 11.05
N VAL A 249 -8.43 -16.55 11.53
CA VAL A 249 -9.84 -16.64 11.96
C VAL A 249 -10.14 -15.62 13.05
N LEU A 250 -9.24 -15.44 14.03
CA LEU A 250 -9.41 -14.44 15.08
C LEU A 250 -9.53 -13.01 14.49
N ALA A 251 -8.73 -12.68 13.46
CA ALA A 251 -8.81 -11.38 12.77
C ALA A 251 -10.13 -11.19 11.98
N GLN A 252 -10.91 -12.23 11.75
CA GLN A 252 -12.23 -12.13 11.12
C GLN A 252 -13.37 -11.91 12.13
N VAL A 253 -13.16 -12.17 13.41
CA VAL A 253 -14.22 -12.13 14.43
C VAL A 253 -13.96 -11.14 15.57
N ASP A 254 -12.70 -10.76 15.81
CA ASP A 254 -12.27 -9.83 16.85
C ASP A 254 -11.76 -8.52 16.23
N ILE A 255 -12.45 -7.42 16.51
CA ILE A 255 -12.13 -6.09 15.95
C ILE A 255 -10.74 -5.59 16.41
N HIS A 256 -10.33 -5.87 17.65
CA HIS A 256 -9.00 -5.47 18.15
C HIS A 256 -7.89 -6.20 17.39
N ARG A 257 -8.09 -7.51 17.16
CA ARG A 257 -7.14 -8.27 16.35
C ARG A 257 -7.18 -7.83 14.89
N ALA A 258 -8.35 -7.59 14.31
CA ALA A 258 -8.52 -7.13 12.94
C ALA A 258 -7.78 -5.79 12.70
N ALA A 259 -7.91 -4.82 13.61
CA ALA A 259 -7.23 -3.51 13.49
C ALA A 259 -5.70 -3.67 13.48
N THR A 260 -5.15 -4.46 14.40
CA THR A 260 -3.71 -4.75 14.45
C THR A 260 -3.23 -5.57 13.24
N HIS A 261 -4.05 -6.50 12.77
CA HIS A 261 -3.79 -7.30 11.57
C HIS A 261 -3.70 -6.42 10.32
N ASN A 262 -4.67 -5.53 10.13
CA ASN A 262 -4.73 -4.63 8.99
C ASN A 262 -3.60 -3.57 9.03
N LYS A 263 -3.27 -3.02 10.23
CA LYS A 263 -2.08 -2.16 10.36
C LYS A 263 -0.81 -2.86 9.87
N GLY A 264 -0.65 -4.15 10.21
CA GLY A 264 0.48 -4.95 9.75
C GLY A 264 0.50 -5.15 8.22
N VAL A 265 -0.66 -5.30 7.58
CA VAL A 265 -0.79 -5.32 6.11
C VAL A 265 -0.41 -3.96 5.53
N MET A 266 -0.96 -2.88 6.12
CA MET A 266 -0.75 -1.52 5.63
C MET A 266 0.69 -1.05 5.76
N ASN A 267 1.49 -1.57 6.70
CA ASN A 267 2.92 -1.30 6.75
C ASN A 267 3.62 -1.58 5.40
N GLY A 268 3.30 -2.71 4.76
CA GLY A 268 3.84 -3.04 3.44
C GLY A 268 3.25 -2.20 2.32
N ILE A 269 1.92 -2.07 2.30
CA ILE A 269 1.20 -1.28 1.29
C ILE A 269 1.65 0.18 1.33
N HIS A 270 1.58 0.82 2.50
CA HIS A 270 1.93 2.22 2.71
C HIS A 270 3.37 2.52 2.24
N ALA A 271 4.32 1.65 2.58
CA ALA A 271 5.72 1.86 2.21
C ALA A 271 5.93 1.94 0.69
N VAL A 272 5.22 1.15 -0.10
CA VAL A 272 5.30 1.20 -1.57
C VAL A 272 4.49 2.37 -2.13
N VAL A 273 3.29 2.61 -1.61
CA VAL A 273 2.43 3.74 -2.02
C VAL A 273 3.16 5.07 -1.83
N LEU A 274 3.82 5.25 -0.68
CA LEU A 274 4.62 6.44 -0.38
C LEU A 274 5.85 6.56 -1.29
N ALA A 275 6.59 5.46 -1.49
CA ALA A 275 7.77 5.44 -2.36
C ALA A 275 7.44 5.81 -3.82
N THR A 276 6.24 5.49 -4.28
CA THR A 276 5.77 5.77 -5.65
C THR A 276 5.03 7.10 -5.79
N GLY A 277 4.97 7.93 -4.73
CA GLY A 277 4.31 9.24 -4.73
C GLY A 277 2.79 9.17 -4.92
N ASN A 278 2.18 8.05 -4.56
CA ASN A 278 0.74 7.85 -4.56
C ASN A 278 0.08 8.35 -3.28
N ASP A 279 -1.26 8.46 -3.29
CA ASP A 279 -2.04 8.96 -2.15
C ASP A 279 -2.15 7.90 -1.04
N THR A 280 -1.32 8.04 0.00
CA THR A 280 -1.32 7.14 1.15
C THR A 280 -2.60 7.22 1.98
N ARG A 281 -3.17 8.43 2.13
CA ARG A 281 -4.40 8.65 2.91
C ARG A 281 -5.61 8.04 2.21
N GLY A 282 -5.69 8.19 0.88
CA GLY A 282 -6.71 7.53 0.07
C GLY A 282 -6.61 6.00 0.13
N ALA A 283 -5.42 5.44 0.05
CA ALA A 283 -5.17 4.01 0.17
C ALA A 283 -5.57 3.46 1.56
N GLU A 284 -5.20 4.15 2.64
CA GLU A 284 -5.58 3.80 4.02
C GLU A 284 -7.10 3.88 4.22
N ALA A 285 -7.72 5.00 3.86
CA ALA A 285 -9.17 5.19 3.99
C ALA A 285 -9.95 4.10 3.22
N SER A 286 -9.52 3.80 2.01
CA SER A 286 -10.12 2.79 1.15
C SER A 286 -10.00 1.38 1.74
N ALA A 287 -8.81 0.99 2.21
CA ALA A 287 -8.56 -0.32 2.80
C ALA A 287 -9.38 -0.54 4.08
N HIS A 288 -9.43 0.45 4.99
CA HIS A 288 -10.16 0.34 6.24
C HIS A 288 -11.68 0.40 6.05
N ALA A 289 -12.18 1.23 5.11
CA ALA A 289 -13.58 1.22 4.72
C ALA A 289 -14.00 -0.14 4.13
N TYR A 290 -13.15 -0.71 3.25
CA TYR A 290 -13.39 -2.03 2.66
C TYR A 290 -13.38 -3.15 3.70
N ALA A 291 -12.54 -3.06 4.73
CA ALA A 291 -12.51 -3.99 5.85
C ALA A 291 -13.85 -4.06 6.61
N SER A 292 -14.72 -3.06 6.45
CA SER A 292 -16.05 -2.96 7.06
C SER A 292 -17.21 -3.15 6.06
N LYS A 293 -16.93 -3.61 4.83
CA LYS A 293 -17.93 -3.69 3.74
C LYS A 293 -19.19 -4.50 4.09
N ASP A 294 -19.06 -5.47 4.99
CA ASP A 294 -20.15 -6.35 5.43
C ASP A 294 -20.77 -5.91 6.78
N GLY A 295 -20.55 -4.65 7.19
CA GLY A 295 -21.05 -4.11 8.46
C GLY A 295 -20.22 -4.47 9.69
N GLN A 296 -19.17 -5.29 9.55
CA GLN A 296 -18.22 -5.64 10.62
C GLN A 296 -16.78 -5.46 10.12
N TYR A 297 -15.95 -4.77 10.91
CA TYR A 297 -14.54 -4.60 10.61
C TYR A 297 -13.77 -5.92 10.74
N ARG A 298 -13.10 -6.35 9.67
CA ARG A 298 -12.41 -7.63 9.56
C ARG A 298 -10.99 -7.47 8.99
N GLY A 299 -10.18 -8.52 9.14
CA GLY A 299 -8.89 -8.61 8.44
C GLY A 299 -9.05 -8.67 6.92
N ILE A 300 -8.30 -7.80 6.19
CA ILE A 300 -8.27 -7.77 4.72
C ILE A 300 -7.37 -8.84 4.10
N ALA A 301 -6.58 -9.52 4.91
CA ALA A 301 -5.77 -10.67 4.53
C ALA A 301 -6.17 -11.90 5.36
N THR A 302 -6.14 -13.07 4.75
CA THR A 302 -6.49 -14.34 5.39
C THR A 302 -5.44 -15.40 5.09
N TRP A 303 -5.27 -16.35 6.05
CA TRP A 303 -4.40 -17.50 5.90
C TRP A 303 -5.20 -18.78 6.19
N ARG A 304 -5.10 -19.76 5.29
CA ARG A 304 -5.78 -21.06 5.38
C ARG A 304 -4.76 -22.18 5.20
N TYR A 305 -4.81 -23.20 6.05
CA TYR A 305 -4.01 -24.38 5.91
C TYR A 305 -4.71 -25.43 5.05
N ASP A 306 -4.07 -25.80 3.95
CA ASP A 306 -4.48 -26.88 3.08
C ASP A 306 -3.69 -28.14 3.45
N GLN A 307 -4.34 -29.00 4.21
CA GLN A 307 -3.71 -30.20 4.75
C GLN A 307 -3.37 -31.23 3.66
N GLU A 308 -4.20 -31.34 2.63
CA GLU A 308 -3.99 -32.30 1.54
C GLU A 308 -2.77 -31.92 0.70
N ARG A 309 -2.66 -30.64 0.37
CA ARG A 309 -1.56 -30.10 -0.43
C ARG A 309 -0.31 -29.73 0.40
N GLN A 310 -0.39 -29.80 1.72
CA GLN A 310 0.65 -29.35 2.64
C GLN A 310 1.10 -27.92 2.34
N ARG A 311 0.11 -27.01 2.16
CA ARG A 311 0.30 -25.60 1.82
C ARG A 311 -0.38 -24.69 2.83
N LEU A 312 0.28 -23.59 3.17
CA LEU A 312 -0.36 -22.42 3.78
C LEU A 312 -0.70 -21.44 2.66
N ILE A 313 -1.98 -21.17 2.48
CA ILE A 313 -2.51 -20.31 1.41
C ILE A 313 -2.91 -18.98 2.01
N GLY A 314 -2.27 -17.90 1.56
CA GLY A 314 -2.59 -16.52 1.92
C GLY A 314 -3.40 -15.86 0.81
N THR A 315 -4.40 -15.08 1.19
CA THR A 315 -5.20 -14.27 0.27
C THR A 315 -5.37 -12.89 0.85
N ILE A 316 -5.14 -11.87 0.03
CA ILE A 316 -5.48 -10.47 0.34
C ILE A 316 -6.51 -9.96 -0.65
N GLU A 317 -7.46 -9.17 -0.14
CA GLU A 317 -8.47 -8.49 -0.95
C GLU A 317 -8.57 -7.04 -0.47
N VAL A 318 -8.12 -6.11 -1.31
CA VAL A 318 -7.94 -4.71 -0.91
C VAL A 318 -8.11 -3.76 -2.10
N PRO A 319 -8.78 -2.61 -1.92
CA PRO A 319 -8.86 -1.60 -2.97
C PRO A 319 -7.51 -0.97 -3.28
N MET A 320 -7.22 -0.77 -4.58
CA MET A 320 -5.99 -0.17 -5.09
C MET A 320 -6.29 0.90 -6.14
N THR A 321 -6.39 2.15 -5.69
CA THR A 321 -6.63 3.33 -6.54
C THR A 321 -5.34 4.08 -6.85
N LEU A 322 -4.30 3.33 -7.25
CA LEU A 322 -2.96 3.85 -7.49
C LEU A 322 -2.82 4.45 -8.89
N ALA A 323 -1.72 5.17 -9.13
CA ALA A 323 -1.36 5.77 -10.40
C ALA A 323 0.12 5.53 -10.73
N ILE A 324 0.43 5.47 -12.02
CA ILE A 324 1.81 5.54 -12.52
C ILE A 324 2.05 6.83 -13.33
N VAL A 325 1.00 7.64 -13.52
CA VAL A 325 1.05 8.90 -14.27
C VAL A 325 0.34 10.03 -13.50
N GLY A 326 0.90 11.24 -13.59
CA GLY A 326 0.32 12.45 -13.02
C GLY A 326 0.65 12.65 -11.52
N GLY A 327 0.24 13.80 -10.96
CA GLY A 327 0.42 14.12 -9.54
C GLY A 327 1.86 14.00 -9.05
N GLY A 328 2.03 13.49 -7.83
CA GLY A 328 3.32 13.31 -7.17
C GLY A 328 4.29 12.39 -7.91
N THR A 329 3.79 11.45 -8.73
CA THR A 329 4.63 10.51 -9.49
C THR A 329 5.57 11.20 -10.47
N LYS A 330 5.22 12.41 -10.94
CA LYS A 330 6.04 13.21 -11.89
C LYS A 330 6.91 14.25 -11.22
N VAL A 331 6.54 14.70 -10.03
CA VAL A 331 7.18 15.84 -9.35
C VAL A 331 8.23 15.38 -8.34
N LEU A 332 7.94 14.29 -7.60
CA LEU A 332 8.82 13.80 -6.55
C LEU A 332 9.97 12.95 -7.12
N PRO A 333 11.26 13.31 -6.88
CA PRO A 333 12.40 12.56 -7.40
C PRO A 333 12.41 11.09 -7.00
N ILE A 334 12.10 10.80 -5.73
CA ILE A 334 11.99 9.42 -5.20
C ILE A 334 10.90 8.62 -5.93
N ALA A 335 9.75 9.25 -6.23
CA ALA A 335 8.66 8.57 -6.91
C ALA A 335 9.03 8.19 -8.35
N LYS A 336 9.71 9.08 -9.07
CA LYS A 336 10.24 8.79 -10.42
C LYS A 336 11.19 7.60 -10.42
N ALA A 337 12.20 7.63 -9.55
CA ALA A 337 13.18 6.56 -9.43
C ALA A 337 12.52 5.23 -8.98
N SER A 338 11.52 5.31 -8.10
CA SER A 338 10.80 4.12 -7.61
C SER A 338 9.97 3.47 -8.72
N LEU A 339 9.27 4.24 -9.55
CA LEU A 339 8.51 3.71 -10.67
C LEU A 339 9.43 3.14 -11.76
N GLU A 340 10.59 3.76 -12.01
CA GLU A 340 11.60 3.23 -12.92
C GLU A 340 12.13 1.87 -12.43
N LEU A 341 12.48 1.75 -11.15
CA LEU A 341 12.93 0.49 -10.53
C LEU A 341 11.87 -0.62 -10.57
N LEU A 342 10.60 -0.26 -10.36
CA LEU A 342 9.48 -1.20 -10.44
C LEU A 342 9.26 -1.72 -11.86
N ASN A 343 9.56 -0.91 -12.87
CA ASN A 343 9.38 -1.24 -14.29
C ASN A 343 7.98 -1.82 -14.57
N VAL A 344 6.94 -1.05 -14.18
CA VAL A 344 5.53 -1.39 -14.37
C VAL A 344 4.95 -0.61 -15.55
N ASP A 345 4.12 -1.27 -16.34
CA ASP A 345 3.50 -0.69 -17.53
C ASP A 345 2.14 -0.05 -17.23
N THR A 346 1.44 -0.53 -16.18
CA THR A 346 0.09 -0.08 -15.83
C THR A 346 -0.07 0.15 -14.33
N ALA A 347 -0.99 1.03 -13.97
CA ALA A 347 -1.37 1.24 -12.57
C ALA A 347 -2.04 -0.01 -11.95
N GLN A 348 -2.65 -0.85 -12.78
CA GLN A 348 -3.20 -2.14 -12.34
C GLN A 348 -2.09 -3.10 -11.92
N GLU A 349 -1.03 -3.22 -12.70
CA GLU A 349 0.17 -4.02 -12.37
C GLU A 349 0.81 -3.53 -11.05
N LEU A 350 0.92 -2.20 -10.87
CA LEU A 350 1.37 -1.62 -9.60
C LEU A 350 0.48 -2.07 -8.44
N GLY A 351 -0.84 -2.05 -8.62
CA GLY A 351 -1.81 -2.52 -7.62
C GLY A 351 -1.60 -3.98 -7.21
N HIS A 352 -1.30 -4.87 -8.16
CA HIS A 352 -1.01 -6.28 -7.90
C HIS A 352 0.25 -6.43 -7.04
N ILE A 353 1.31 -5.71 -7.36
CA ILE A 353 2.57 -5.73 -6.60
C ILE A 353 2.34 -5.21 -5.17
N VAL A 354 1.66 -4.09 -5.01
CA VAL A 354 1.39 -3.47 -3.70
C VAL A 354 0.56 -4.39 -2.82
N ALA A 355 -0.48 -5.04 -3.36
CA ALA A 355 -1.27 -6.03 -2.64
C ALA A 355 -0.42 -7.25 -2.23
N ALA A 356 0.44 -7.75 -3.13
CA ALA A 356 1.35 -8.86 -2.84
C ALA A 356 2.35 -8.52 -1.73
N VAL A 357 2.90 -7.29 -1.72
CA VAL A 357 3.77 -6.79 -0.64
C VAL A 357 3.02 -6.73 0.68
N GLY A 358 1.77 -6.25 0.69
CA GLY A 358 0.91 -6.25 1.87
C GLY A 358 0.69 -7.66 2.44
N LEU A 359 0.44 -8.65 1.59
CA LEU A 359 0.28 -10.05 1.99
C LEU A 359 1.59 -10.65 2.52
N ALA A 360 2.73 -10.38 1.85
CA ALA A 360 4.05 -10.82 2.30
C ALA A 360 4.40 -10.22 3.68
N GLN A 361 4.11 -8.95 3.90
CA GLN A 361 4.29 -8.25 5.16
C GLN A 361 3.45 -8.89 6.27
N ASN A 362 2.17 -9.13 6.00
CA ASN A 362 1.25 -9.75 6.95
C ASN A 362 1.69 -11.17 7.34
N PHE A 363 2.16 -11.97 6.37
CA PHE A 363 2.71 -13.30 6.62
C PHE A 363 3.78 -13.29 7.70
N ALA A 364 4.80 -12.44 7.54
CA ALA A 364 5.94 -12.40 8.44
C ALA A 364 5.52 -12.02 9.87
N ALA A 365 4.62 -11.03 9.99
CA ALA A 365 4.06 -10.61 11.28
C ALA A 365 3.24 -11.73 11.95
N CYS A 366 2.31 -12.34 11.21
CA CYS A 366 1.47 -13.43 11.75
C CYS A 366 2.30 -14.64 12.17
N ARG A 367 3.30 -15.05 11.36
CA ARG A 367 4.19 -16.15 11.69
C ARG A 367 4.97 -15.88 12.99
N ALA A 368 5.53 -14.68 13.14
CA ALA A 368 6.26 -14.31 14.36
C ALA A 368 5.35 -14.37 15.60
N LEU A 369 4.11 -13.85 15.49
CA LEU A 369 3.12 -13.85 16.59
C LEU A 369 2.77 -15.27 17.08
N VAL A 370 2.66 -16.24 16.17
CA VAL A 370 2.22 -17.60 16.52
C VAL A 370 3.37 -18.56 16.83
N SER A 371 4.62 -18.13 16.65
CA SER A 371 5.83 -18.92 16.93
C SER A 371 6.63 -18.39 18.13
N GLU A 372 7.58 -17.49 17.89
CA GLU A 372 8.54 -16.98 18.88
C GLU A 372 8.10 -15.69 19.58
N GLY A 373 7.05 -15.05 19.07
CA GLY A 373 6.61 -13.73 19.49
C GLY A 373 7.32 -12.59 18.74
N ILE A 374 6.62 -11.47 18.63
CA ILE A 374 7.10 -10.31 17.84
C ILE A 374 8.37 -9.68 18.40
N GLN A 375 8.54 -9.66 19.74
CA GLN A 375 9.67 -8.97 20.36
C GLN A 375 11.00 -9.64 20.02
N GLN A 376 11.09 -10.96 20.00
CA GLN A 376 12.36 -11.65 19.70
C GLN A 376 12.85 -11.39 18.27
N GLY A 377 11.94 -11.28 17.30
CA GLY A 377 12.27 -10.95 15.91
C GLY A 377 12.73 -9.51 15.69
N HIS A 378 12.20 -8.55 16.45
CA HIS A 378 12.48 -7.12 16.31
C HIS A 378 13.66 -6.62 17.15
N MET A 379 14.06 -7.36 18.18
CA MET A 379 15.05 -6.90 19.17
C MET A 379 16.39 -6.52 18.56
N SER A 380 16.88 -7.23 17.56
CA SER A 380 18.19 -6.91 16.95
C SER A 380 18.23 -5.55 16.21
N LEU A 381 17.10 -5.10 15.66
CA LEU A 381 16.97 -3.79 15.01
C LEU A 381 16.67 -2.70 16.04
N GLN A 382 15.91 -3.03 17.07
CA GLN A 382 15.62 -2.14 18.19
C GLN A 382 16.91 -1.80 18.95
N TYR A 383 17.86 -2.73 19.11
CA TYR A 383 19.16 -2.47 19.72
C TYR A 383 19.99 -1.45 18.94
N LYS A 384 19.96 -1.50 17.61
CA LYS A 384 20.62 -0.47 16.78
C LYS A 384 19.96 0.90 16.93
N SER A 385 18.63 0.94 16.99
CA SER A 385 17.90 2.19 17.24
C SER A 385 18.24 2.76 18.62
N LEU A 386 18.30 1.93 19.66
CA LEU A 386 18.74 2.36 21.01
C LEU A 386 20.16 2.91 20.99
N ALA A 387 21.09 2.24 20.30
CA ALA A 387 22.46 2.72 20.15
C ALA A 387 22.52 4.12 19.51
N ILE A 388 21.71 4.34 18.44
CA ILE A 388 21.64 5.66 17.78
C ILE A 388 21.04 6.72 18.71
N VAL A 389 19.98 6.40 19.44
CA VAL A 389 19.32 7.31 20.38
C VAL A 389 20.27 7.82 21.46
N VAL A 390 21.19 6.96 21.94
CA VAL A 390 22.19 7.36 22.93
C VAL A 390 23.44 8.01 22.32
N GLY A 391 23.45 8.23 21.01
CA GLY A 391 24.51 8.98 20.32
C GLY A 391 25.71 8.14 19.85
N ALA A 392 25.54 6.82 19.68
CA ALA A 392 26.53 5.97 19.03
C ALA A 392 26.65 6.32 17.53
N LYS A 393 27.86 6.29 16.97
CA LYS A 393 28.16 6.63 15.59
C LYS A 393 29.04 5.56 14.93
N GLY A 394 28.88 5.38 13.61
CA GLY A 394 29.72 4.45 12.85
C GLY A 394 29.67 3.03 13.44
N ASP A 395 30.85 2.46 13.71
CA ASP A 395 31.00 1.10 14.24
C ASP A 395 30.48 0.94 15.68
N GLU A 396 30.40 2.04 16.46
CA GLU A 396 29.83 2.02 17.82
C GLU A 396 28.39 1.48 17.81
N ILE A 397 27.61 1.79 16.77
CA ILE A 397 26.21 1.34 16.65
C ILE A 397 26.13 -0.18 16.66
N ALA A 398 27.01 -0.84 15.91
CA ALA A 398 27.05 -2.29 15.84
C ALA A 398 27.53 -2.91 17.16
N GLN A 399 28.55 -2.32 17.79
CA GLN A 399 29.15 -2.79 19.04
C GLN A 399 28.16 -2.66 20.21
N VAL A 400 27.51 -1.50 20.36
CA VAL A 400 26.47 -1.30 21.38
C VAL A 400 25.28 -2.23 21.16
N ALA A 401 24.82 -2.40 19.91
CA ALA A 401 23.72 -3.30 19.59
C ALA A 401 24.05 -4.77 19.91
N GLU A 402 25.28 -5.20 19.69
CA GLU A 402 25.71 -6.57 20.02
C GLU A 402 25.79 -6.78 21.54
N ALA A 403 26.34 -5.82 22.27
CA ALA A 403 26.41 -5.87 23.74
C ALA A 403 25.00 -5.86 24.38
N LEU A 404 24.07 -5.09 23.82
CA LEU A 404 22.66 -5.05 24.30
C LEU A 404 21.94 -6.41 24.20
N LYS A 405 22.38 -7.32 23.34
CA LYS A 405 21.80 -8.68 23.27
C LYS A 405 22.06 -9.50 24.52
N GLN A 406 23.13 -9.19 25.24
CA GLN A 406 23.53 -9.90 26.46
C GLN A 406 22.90 -9.29 27.72
N GLU A 407 22.25 -8.12 27.61
CA GLU A 407 21.64 -7.44 28.72
C GLU A 407 20.30 -8.07 29.10
N PRO A 408 20.02 -8.31 30.40
CA PRO A 408 18.74 -8.82 30.87
C PRO A 408 17.57 -7.89 30.52
N ARG A 409 17.84 -6.58 30.42
CA ARG A 409 16.90 -5.54 29.99
C ARG A 409 17.61 -4.54 29.12
N ALA A 410 17.44 -4.67 27.81
CA ALA A 410 17.92 -3.69 26.84
C ALA A 410 17.02 -2.44 26.87
N ASN A 411 17.55 -1.35 27.38
CA ASN A 411 16.91 -0.04 27.46
C ASN A 411 17.93 1.08 27.23
N THR A 412 17.49 2.33 27.21
CA THR A 412 18.33 3.50 26.99
C THR A 412 19.48 3.58 27.99
N GLN A 413 19.23 3.30 29.27
CA GLN A 413 20.27 3.35 30.33
C GLN A 413 21.37 2.30 30.10
N ALA A 414 21.00 1.08 29.71
CA ALA A 414 21.95 0.04 29.36
C ALA A 414 22.79 0.44 28.12
N ALA A 415 22.15 1.00 27.09
CA ALA A 415 22.83 1.48 25.91
C ALA A 415 23.82 2.63 26.21
N GLU A 416 23.44 3.61 27.04
CA GLU A 416 24.30 4.70 27.50
C GLU A 416 25.54 4.18 28.23
N ARG A 417 25.32 3.25 29.19
CA ARG A 417 26.43 2.65 29.93
C ARG A 417 27.40 1.92 28.98
N ILE A 418 26.88 1.06 28.12
CA ILE A 418 27.70 0.31 27.15
C ILE A 418 28.50 1.26 26.25
N LEU A 419 27.88 2.33 25.77
CA LEU A 419 28.53 3.32 24.92
C LEU A 419 29.68 4.06 25.69
N GLN A 420 29.43 4.42 26.95
CA GLN A 420 30.44 5.03 27.82
C GLN A 420 31.62 4.07 28.06
N ASP A 421 31.35 2.81 28.37
CA ASP A 421 32.36 1.78 28.56
C ASP A 421 33.21 1.57 27.30
N LEU A 422 32.57 1.51 26.11
CA LEU A 422 33.28 1.40 24.83
C LEU A 422 34.21 2.59 24.56
N ARG A 423 33.76 3.82 24.85
CA ARG A 423 34.58 5.04 24.65
C ARG A 423 35.69 5.21 25.67
N SER A 424 35.53 4.64 26.85
CA SER A 424 36.61 4.67 27.89
C SER A 424 37.73 3.67 27.64
N GLN A 425 37.51 2.69 26.74
CA GLN A 425 38.50 1.67 26.34
C GLN A 425 39.25 2.02 25.06
N GLN A 426 38.88 3.10 24.37
CA GLN A 426 39.59 3.69 23.23
C GLN A 426 40.50 4.83 23.65
#